data_c48b8fab1172957f68b07b7d483348c9
#
_entry.id   c48b8fab1172957f68b07b7d483348c9
#
_cell.length_a   1.000
_cell.length_b   1.000
_cell.length_c   1.000
_cell.angle_alpha   90.00
_cell.angle_beta   90.00
_cell.angle_gamma   90.00
#
_symmetry.space_group_name_H-M   'P 1'
#
loop_
_entity.id
_entity.type
_entity.pdbx_description
1 polymer ?
#
loop_
_entity_poly.entity_id
_entity_poly.type
_entity_poly.pdbx_seq_one_letter_code
_entity_poly.pdbx_strand_id
1 'polypeptide(L)'
;MLKFVNLPRSTPVKTSIDTRKKHFNEIYARYAKDKALEQASRCSQCGVPFCQIHCPLHNNIPDWLMLAAEDRLEEAYEISSSTNNMPEVCGRICPQDKLCEGNCVIEQAGHGTVTIGSIEKYITDHAWDQGWIKPIKVNIERRQSVGIIGAGPAGLAAAEELRKKGYQVTVYDRYDRPGGLLIYGIPNFKLEKEVVLKRTNRLVESGIEFKLNCEVGSTVSFQNIKENHNAILIATGVYKPHSINLNKNNASNVVPAMEFLTASNRKGLNDKVEDFDNGRLNSSNKNVLVIGGGDTAMDCVRTAVRQGSASVKCLYRRDQKNMPGSQREVFNAIEEGIEFNWLTLPINFIGNKKIEIVKTVKMHLGSPDETGRRHPEQVSNSEHEIKCDLIIEALGFDPENIPMMFNEPNLQVTQRGTIKIDFNTMMSEIDGVFAAGDIVRGSSLVVWGIKDGRDVAERIHNYLEEKYPTFIKSSEKEVAHAI
;
A
#
# COMPACT_ATOMS: atom_id res chain seq x y z
N MET A 1 25.03 19.53 5.09
CA MET A 1 25.09 18.09 4.80
C MET A 1 26.25 17.44 5.57
N LEU A 2 26.32 16.11 5.60
CA LEU A 2 27.37 15.34 6.29
C LEU A 2 27.39 15.46 7.83
N LYS A 3 26.34 15.99 8.43
CA LYS A 3 26.30 16.20 9.90
C LYS A 3 26.11 14.93 10.72
N PHE A 4 25.96 13.76 10.07
CA PHE A 4 25.73 12.48 10.75
C PHE A 4 26.82 12.09 11.75
N VAL A 5 28.05 12.59 11.58
CA VAL A 5 29.21 12.32 12.48
C VAL A 5 28.97 12.92 13.87
N ASN A 6 28.42 14.14 13.90
CA ASN A 6 28.23 14.91 15.14
C ASN A 6 26.77 15.04 15.57
N LEU A 7 25.84 14.58 14.73
CA LEU A 7 24.41 14.69 14.92
C LEU A 7 23.78 13.29 14.97
N PRO A 8 23.30 12.83 16.13
CA PRO A 8 22.68 11.52 16.24
C PRO A 8 21.34 11.46 15.48
N ARG A 9 20.95 10.25 15.07
CA ARG A 9 19.61 9.99 14.53
C ARG A 9 18.57 10.32 15.59
N SER A 10 17.55 11.06 15.19
CA SER A 10 16.39 11.38 16.03
C SER A 10 15.12 11.19 15.20
N THR A 11 14.19 10.39 15.67
CA THR A 11 12.87 10.18 15.05
C THR A 11 11.87 11.22 15.57
N PRO A 12 10.76 11.45 14.85
CA PRO A 12 9.64 12.23 15.39
C PRO A 12 9.17 11.67 16.73
N VAL A 13 8.63 12.53 17.57
CA VAL A 13 8.07 12.12 18.86
C VAL A 13 6.96 11.10 18.62
N LYS A 14 7.03 10.00 19.34
CA LYS A 14 6.05 8.93 19.30
C LYS A 14 5.08 9.11 20.46
N THR A 15 3.78 9.07 20.18
CA THR A 15 2.73 9.14 21.20
C THR A 15 2.94 8.04 22.25
N SER A 16 2.72 8.36 23.54
CA SER A 16 2.90 7.40 24.63
C SER A 16 2.05 6.14 24.43
N ILE A 17 2.52 5.02 24.94
CA ILE A 17 1.86 3.71 24.78
C ILE A 17 0.41 3.76 25.29
N ASP A 18 0.21 4.30 26.48
CA ASP A 18 -1.12 4.37 27.11
C ASP A 18 -2.10 5.25 26.34
N THR A 19 -1.60 6.29 25.69
CA THR A 19 -2.41 7.20 24.86
C THR A 19 -2.71 6.54 23.51
N ARG A 20 -1.69 6.06 22.78
CA ARG A 20 -1.85 5.55 21.41
C ARG A 20 -2.69 4.26 21.31
N LYS A 21 -2.82 3.51 22.40
CA LYS A 21 -3.70 2.34 22.48
C LYS A 21 -5.19 2.70 22.54
N LYS A 22 -5.53 3.96 22.83
CA LYS A 22 -6.91 4.43 23.06
C LYS A 22 -7.53 5.16 21.87
N HIS A 23 -6.75 5.42 20.82
CA HIS A 23 -7.23 6.15 19.65
C HIS A 23 -6.60 5.64 18.34
N PHE A 24 -7.19 6.04 17.21
CA PHE A 24 -6.75 5.66 15.88
C PHE A 24 -5.97 6.76 15.13
N ASN A 25 -5.54 7.84 15.79
CA ASN A 25 -4.71 8.87 15.18
C ASN A 25 -3.30 8.35 14.91
N GLU A 26 -2.59 8.96 13.96
CA GLU A 26 -1.19 8.64 13.70
C GLU A 26 -0.35 8.68 14.98
N ILE A 27 0.54 7.70 15.14
CA ILE A 27 1.34 7.53 16.36
C ILE A 27 2.63 8.35 16.36
N TYR A 28 3.12 8.76 15.19
CA TYR A 28 4.29 9.61 15.05
C TYR A 28 3.87 11.04 14.76
N ALA A 29 4.28 11.96 15.63
CA ALA A 29 4.08 13.39 15.42
C ALA A 29 4.79 13.85 14.14
N ARG A 30 4.40 15.00 13.63
CA ARG A 30 5.15 15.72 12.60
C ARG A 30 6.42 16.29 13.21
N TYR A 31 7.52 16.34 12.46
CA TYR A 31 8.71 17.06 12.91
C TYR A 31 8.42 18.54 13.12
N ALA A 32 9.05 19.14 14.15
CA ALA A 32 9.28 20.58 14.16
C ALA A 32 10.22 20.95 13.02
N LYS A 33 10.08 22.14 12.44
CA LYS A 33 10.85 22.61 11.28
C LYS A 33 12.36 22.38 11.48
N ASP A 34 12.92 23.01 12.52
CA ASP A 34 14.36 22.95 12.78
C ASP A 34 14.87 21.50 12.89
N LYS A 35 14.05 20.61 13.47
CA LYS A 35 14.41 19.20 13.63
C LYS A 35 14.37 18.44 12.30
N ALA A 36 13.43 18.77 11.42
CA ALA A 36 13.37 18.18 10.09
C ALA A 36 14.62 18.56 9.27
N LEU A 37 14.97 19.86 9.26
CA LEU A 37 16.14 20.37 8.56
C LEU A 37 17.45 19.79 9.13
N GLU A 38 17.54 19.71 10.46
CA GLU A 38 18.66 19.09 11.17
C GLU A 38 18.82 17.63 10.74
N GLN A 39 17.77 16.82 10.79
CA GLN A 39 17.85 15.41 10.42
C GLN A 39 18.09 15.19 8.92
N ALA A 40 17.57 16.05 8.05
CA ALA A 40 17.89 16.03 6.62
C ALA A 40 19.39 16.26 6.36
N SER A 41 20.02 17.18 7.12
CA SER A 41 21.44 17.52 7.00
C SER A 41 22.40 16.37 7.36
N ARG A 42 21.89 15.28 7.93
CA ARG A 42 22.68 14.06 8.19
C ARG A 42 23.07 13.32 6.92
N CYS A 43 22.36 13.53 5.80
CA CYS A 43 22.67 12.85 4.55
C CYS A 43 24.12 13.08 4.11
N SER A 44 24.81 12.00 3.70
CA SER A 44 26.20 12.05 3.24
C SER A 44 26.35 12.43 1.77
N GLN A 45 25.26 12.62 1.01
CA GLN A 45 25.28 12.93 -0.43
C GLN A 45 26.15 11.95 -1.22
N CYS A 46 25.83 10.66 -1.11
CA CYS A 46 26.61 9.57 -1.71
C CYS A 46 26.66 9.68 -3.24
N GLY A 47 27.82 9.48 -3.85
CA GLY A 47 27.99 9.37 -5.30
C GLY A 47 27.22 8.17 -5.88
N VAL A 48 27.01 7.10 -5.10
CA VAL A 48 26.11 5.98 -5.39
C VAL A 48 25.08 5.91 -4.27
N PRO A 49 23.89 6.49 -4.48
CA PRO A 49 22.86 6.58 -3.44
C PRO A 49 22.05 5.27 -3.33
N PHE A 50 22.49 4.35 -2.47
CA PHE A 50 21.78 3.07 -2.25
C PHE A 50 20.33 3.25 -1.79
N CYS A 51 20.01 4.32 -1.05
CA CYS A 51 18.64 4.66 -0.69
C CYS A 51 17.75 4.88 -1.92
N GLN A 52 18.25 5.53 -2.97
CA GLN A 52 17.56 5.72 -4.25
C GLN A 52 17.47 4.42 -5.04
N ILE A 53 18.55 3.63 -5.11
CA ILE A 53 18.60 2.35 -5.83
C ILE A 53 17.58 1.37 -5.25
N HIS A 54 17.42 1.32 -3.92
CA HIS A 54 16.50 0.43 -3.24
C HIS A 54 15.08 1.01 -3.10
N CYS A 55 14.84 2.24 -3.54
CA CYS A 55 13.50 2.77 -3.70
C CYS A 55 12.91 2.25 -5.02
N PRO A 56 11.75 1.56 -5.02
CA PRO A 56 11.12 1.10 -6.26
C PRO A 56 10.87 2.21 -7.27
N LEU A 57 10.63 3.43 -6.81
CA LEU A 57 10.43 4.62 -7.64
C LEU A 57 11.74 5.31 -8.08
N HIS A 58 12.89 4.83 -7.63
CA HIS A 58 14.18 5.50 -7.82
C HIS A 58 14.14 6.99 -7.46
N ASN A 59 13.44 7.31 -6.34
CA ASN A 59 13.22 8.68 -5.91
C ASN A 59 14.56 9.37 -5.58
N ASN A 60 14.74 10.61 -6.04
CA ASN A 60 15.94 11.42 -5.87
C ASN A 60 16.15 11.86 -4.42
N ILE A 61 16.29 10.86 -3.52
CA ILE A 61 16.33 11.04 -2.07
C ILE A 61 17.45 11.98 -1.61
N PRO A 62 18.71 11.86 -2.08
CA PRO A 62 19.78 12.78 -1.66
C PRO A 62 19.47 14.23 -2.02
N ASP A 63 18.89 14.48 -3.18
CA ASP A 63 18.66 15.85 -3.68
C ASP A 63 17.59 16.56 -2.84
N TRP A 64 16.43 15.95 -2.64
CA TRP A 64 15.41 16.60 -1.80
C TRP A 64 15.79 16.63 -0.31
N LEU A 65 16.67 15.73 0.19
CA LEU A 65 17.23 15.85 1.53
C LEU A 65 18.16 17.07 1.65
N MET A 66 18.96 17.35 0.61
CA MET A 66 19.81 18.54 0.56
C MET A 66 18.94 19.81 0.59
N LEU A 67 17.97 19.90 -0.29
CA LEU A 67 17.05 21.02 -0.36
C LEU A 67 16.28 21.23 0.96
N ALA A 68 15.81 20.15 1.58
CA ALA A 68 15.17 20.23 2.89
C ALA A 68 16.12 20.74 3.98
N ALA A 69 17.39 20.31 3.97
CA ALA A 69 18.39 20.80 4.93
C ALA A 69 18.72 22.30 4.75
N GLU A 70 18.52 22.83 3.55
CA GLU A 70 18.71 24.24 3.19
C GLU A 70 17.43 25.10 3.34
N ASP A 71 16.35 24.53 3.87
CA ASP A 71 15.01 25.16 4.02
C ASP A 71 14.36 25.51 2.67
N ARG A 72 14.73 24.85 1.59
CA ARG A 72 14.15 24.98 0.25
C ARG A 72 13.05 23.92 0.06
N LEU A 73 12.01 24.02 0.87
CA LEU A 73 11.00 22.95 1.01
C LEU A 73 10.09 22.81 -0.21
N GLU A 74 9.80 23.89 -0.95
CA GLU A 74 9.01 23.83 -2.18
C GLU A 74 9.76 23.02 -3.25
N GLU A 75 11.02 23.34 -3.49
CA GLU A 75 11.87 22.61 -4.43
C GLU A 75 12.09 21.15 -3.99
N ALA A 76 12.25 20.91 -2.67
CA ALA A 76 12.34 19.56 -2.13
C ALA A 76 11.08 18.74 -2.44
N TYR A 77 9.89 19.35 -2.31
CA TYR A 77 8.64 18.72 -2.69
C TYR A 77 8.55 18.44 -4.20
N GLU A 78 8.91 19.40 -5.04
CA GLU A 78 8.90 19.22 -6.50
C GLU A 78 9.76 18.03 -6.93
N ILE A 79 11.00 17.93 -6.40
CA ILE A 79 11.89 16.79 -6.68
C ILE A 79 11.32 15.47 -6.15
N SER A 80 10.83 15.45 -4.91
CA SER A 80 10.24 14.24 -4.34
C SER A 80 9.01 13.77 -5.14
N SER A 81 8.14 14.71 -5.56
CA SER A 81 6.92 14.40 -6.29
C SER A 81 7.14 14.10 -7.78
N SER A 82 8.29 14.44 -8.34
CA SER A 82 8.62 14.18 -9.75
C SER A 82 8.62 12.69 -10.10
N THR A 83 9.04 11.84 -9.17
CA THR A 83 9.07 10.37 -9.32
C THR A 83 8.06 9.65 -8.45
N ASN A 84 7.35 10.34 -7.53
CA ASN A 84 6.41 9.73 -6.60
C ASN A 84 5.09 10.51 -6.57
N ASN A 85 4.00 9.88 -6.99
CA ASN A 85 2.66 10.51 -6.99
C ASN A 85 2.07 10.70 -5.59
N MET A 86 2.56 9.95 -4.60
CA MET A 86 2.01 9.92 -3.24
C MET A 86 3.13 9.92 -2.17
N PRO A 87 4.00 10.94 -2.14
CA PRO A 87 5.12 10.99 -1.17
C PRO A 87 4.61 11.03 0.28
N GLU A 88 3.46 11.64 0.55
CA GLU A 88 2.80 11.62 1.86
C GLU A 88 2.42 10.23 2.33
N VAL A 89 2.07 9.33 1.41
CA VAL A 89 1.76 7.93 1.71
C VAL A 89 3.05 7.15 1.92
N CYS A 90 4.01 7.25 1.00
CA CYS A 90 5.28 6.54 1.08
C CYS A 90 6.08 6.91 2.34
N GLY A 91 6.14 8.18 2.71
CA GLY A 91 6.79 8.65 3.94
C GLY A 91 6.21 8.08 5.22
N ARG A 92 4.90 7.69 5.19
CA ARG A 92 4.21 7.11 6.34
C ARG A 92 4.30 5.59 6.42
N ILE A 93 4.06 4.89 5.32
CA ILE A 93 3.76 3.45 5.35
C ILE A 93 4.78 2.55 4.66
N CYS A 94 5.71 3.07 3.87
CA CYS A 94 6.77 2.23 3.32
C CYS A 94 7.53 1.52 4.45
N PRO A 95 7.90 0.24 4.29
CA PRO A 95 8.84 -0.43 5.17
C PRO A 95 10.26 0.10 4.90
N GLN A 96 10.55 1.34 5.32
CA GLN A 96 11.81 2.02 5.03
C GLN A 96 13.03 1.23 5.53
N ASP A 97 12.87 0.45 6.61
CA ASP A 97 13.88 -0.47 7.16
C ASP A 97 14.31 -1.56 6.15
N LYS A 98 13.47 -1.89 5.17
CA LYS A 98 13.76 -2.85 4.10
C LYS A 98 14.11 -2.19 2.76
N LEU A 99 13.84 -0.90 2.64
CA LEU A 99 14.01 -0.12 1.41
C LEU A 99 15.11 0.95 1.61
N CYS A 100 14.72 2.22 1.54
CA CYS A 100 15.67 3.33 1.53
C CYS A 100 16.50 3.47 2.81
N GLU A 101 15.87 3.44 3.99
CA GLU A 101 16.59 3.63 5.27
C GLU A 101 17.50 2.45 5.59
N GLY A 102 17.02 1.20 5.40
CA GLY A 102 17.84 0.00 5.67
C GLY A 102 19.05 -0.16 4.75
N ASN A 103 19.03 0.49 3.59
CA ASN A 103 20.14 0.51 2.63
C ASN A 103 20.92 1.84 2.63
N CYS A 104 20.70 2.69 3.63
CA CYS A 104 21.46 3.93 3.78
C CYS A 104 22.92 3.63 4.13
N VAL A 105 23.87 4.26 3.43
CA VAL A 105 25.32 4.04 3.65
C VAL A 105 25.71 4.35 5.10
N ILE A 106 25.18 5.41 5.69
CA ILE A 106 25.51 5.78 7.08
C ILE A 106 24.90 4.82 8.11
N GLU A 107 23.82 4.09 7.78
CA GLU A 107 23.33 2.98 8.59
C GLU A 107 24.34 1.85 8.64
N GLN A 108 24.83 1.45 7.46
CA GLN A 108 25.83 0.38 7.34
C GLN A 108 27.16 0.74 8.01
N ALA A 109 27.48 2.03 8.08
CA ALA A 109 28.65 2.56 8.80
C ALA A 109 28.42 2.69 10.32
N GLY A 110 27.28 2.28 10.86
CA GLY A 110 26.99 2.28 12.29
C GLY A 110 26.59 3.63 12.90
N HIS A 111 26.33 4.65 12.08
CA HIS A 111 25.93 5.98 12.57
C HIS A 111 24.41 6.19 12.67
N GLY A 112 23.63 5.15 12.34
CA GLY A 112 22.17 5.25 12.21
C GLY A 112 21.73 5.99 10.95
N THR A 113 20.72 5.49 10.27
CA THR A 113 20.22 6.02 9.00
C THR A 113 19.72 7.46 9.09
N VAL A 114 19.59 8.14 7.96
CA VAL A 114 18.72 9.33 7.84
C VAL A 114 17.27 8.88 8.00
N THR A 115 16.44 9.65 8.70
CA THR A 115 15.01 9.38 8.88
C THR A 115 14.23 9.79 7.61
N ILE A 116 14.51 9.10 6.51
CA ILE A 116 14.09 9.47 5.14
C ILE A 116 12.57 9.60 5.06
N GLY A 117 11.84 8.57 5.50
CA GLY A 117 10.39 8.59 5.44
C GLY A 117 9.75 9.71 6.28
N SER A 118 10.31 9.99 7.47
CA SER A 118 9.80 11.07 8.32
C SER A 118 10.03 12.46 7.73
N ILE A 119 11.14 12.64 6.99
CA ILE A 119 11.43 13.89 6.28
C ILE A 119 10.55 14.02 5.04
N GLU A 120 10.36 12.95 4.26
CA GLU A 120 9.43 12.92 3.12
C GLU A 120 8.00 13.29 3.57
N LYS A 121 7.53 12.70 4.68
CA LYS A 121 6.26 13.08 5.33
C LYS A 121 6.24 14.57 5.66
N TYR A 122 7.30 15.11 6.31
CA TYR A 122 7.37 16.51 6.71
C TYR A 122 7.29 17.45 5.49
N ILE A 123 8.09 17.21 4.46
CA ILE A 123 8.12 18.01 3.21
C ILE A 123 6.73 18.05 2.60
N THR A 124 6.07 16.90 2.46
CA THR A 124 4.79 16.80 1.78
C THR A 124 3.65 17.40 2.60
N ASP A 125 3.61 17.14 3.91
CA ASP A 125 2.62 17.76 4.79
C ASP A 125 2.76 19.29 4.79
N HIS A 126 4.01 19.80 4.76
CA HIS A 126 4.27 21.22 4.65
C HIS A 126 3.79 21.79 3.29
N ALA A 127 4.05 21.06 2.19
CA ALA A 127 3.59 21.46 0.87
C ALA A 127 2.06 21.55 0.76
N TRP A 128 1.33 20.64 1.41
CA TRP A 128 -0.13 20.73 1.54
C TRP A 128 -0.57 21.96 2.33
N ASP A 129 0.07 22.25 3.47
CA ASP A 129 -0.27 23.37 4.32
C ASP A 129 -0.01 24.72 3.64
N GLN A 130 1.02 24.81 2.80
CA GLN A 130 1.36 26.01 2.03
C GLN A 130 0.54 26.14 0.73
N GLY A 131 -0.27 25.12 0.36
CA GLY A 131 -1.06 25.15 -0.86
C GLY A 131 -0.22 25.03 -2.15
N TRP A 132 0.99 24.48 -2.08
CA TRP A 132 1.83 24.24 -3.27
C TRP A 132 1.28 23.10 -4.12
N ILE A 133 0.59 22.15 -3.50
CA ILE A 133 0.01 21.00 -4.18
C ILE A 133 -1.33 21.40 -4.83
N LYS A 134 -1.27 21.75 -6.09
CA LYS A 134 -2.43 22.25 -6.86
C LYS A 134 -3.03 21.16 -7.76
N PRO A 135 -4.29 21.30 -8.20
CA PRO A 135 -4.85 20.49 -9.28
C PRO A 135 -3.99 20.55 -10.55
N ILE A 136 -3.98 19.46 -11.29
CA ILE A 136 -3.23 19.34 -12.54
C ILE A 136 -3.83 20.30 -13.58
N LYS A 137 -3.02 21.17 -14.12
CA LYS A 137 -3.38 21.99 -15.27
C LYS A 137 -2.85 21.32 -16.52
N VAL A 138 -3.73 21.05 -17.47
CA VAL A 138 -3.41 20.43 -18.75
C VAL A 138 -3.29 21.53 -19.79
N ASN A 139 -2.19 21.53 -20.53
CA ASN A 139 -1.97 22.51 -21.58
C ASN A 139 -2.78 22.20 -22.86
N ILE A 140 -2.92 20.91 -23.17
CA ILE A 140 -3.62 20.43 -24.38
C ILE A 140 -4.51 19.25 -23.98
N GLU A 141 -5.83 19.43 -24.08
CA GLU A 141 -6.80 18.36 -23.90
C GLU A 141 -6.79 17.42 -25.11
N ARG A 142 -6.61 16.14 -24.84
CA ARG A 142 -6.69 15.09 -25.86
C ARG A 142 -8.12 14.59 -26.03
N ARG A 143 -8.44 14.12 -27.22
CA ARG A 143 -9.77 13.52 -27.50
C ARG A 143 -9.88 12.09 -26.97
N GLN A 144 -8.74 11.42 -26.81
CA GLN A 144 -8.68 10.03 -26.37
C GLN A 144 -9.00 9.95 -24.87
N SER A 145 -9.73 8.90 -24.52
CA SER A 145 -10.09 8.58 -23.15
C SER A 145 -9.49 7.26 -22.68
N VAL A 146 -9.20 7.15 -21.38
CA VAL A 146 -8.70 5.96 -20.73
C VAL A 146 -9.65 5.58 -19.59
N GLY A 147 -10.15 4.33 -19.60
CA GLY A 147 -10.89 3.74 -18.51
C GLY A 147 -9.95 2.98 -17.56
N ILE A 148 -9.98 3.30 -16.28
CA ILE A 148 -9.19 2.61 -15.24
C ILE A 148 -10.11 1.87 -14.31
N ILE A 149 -9.89 0.56 -14.13
CA ILE A 149 -10.68 -0.29 -13.25
C ILE A 149 -9.87 -0.54 -11.96
N GLY A 150 -10.28 0.12 -10.89
CA GLY A 150 -9.63 0.12 -9.58
C GLY A 150 -9.00 1.46 -9.21
N ALA A 151 -9.49 2.05 -8.11
CA ALA A 151 -9.02 3.32 -7.56
C ALA A 151 -7.98 3.14 -6.44
N GLY A 152 -7.21 2.04 -6.46
CA GLY A 152 -6.07 1.82 -5.57
C GLY A 152 -4.80 2.57 -6.02
N PRO A 153 -3.66 2.37 -5.34
CA PRO A 153 -2.42 3.11 -5.62
C PRO A 153 -1.96 3.06 -7.07
N ALA A 154 -2.06 1.90 -7.74
CA ALA A 154 -1.67 1.75 -9.15
C ALA A 154 -2.60 2.54 -10.08
N GLY A 155 -3.92 2.40 -9.89
CA GLY A 155 -4.91 3.12 -10.69
C GLY A 155 -4.84 4.64 -10.50
N LEU A 156 -4.67 5.11 -9.26
CA LEU A 156 -4.54 6.54 -8.96
C LEU A 156 -3.26 7.15 -9.52
N ALA A 157 -2.12 6.44 -9.43
CA ALA A 157 -0.86 6.90 -10.04
C ALA A 157 -0.96 6.95 -11.56
N ALA A 158 -1.56 5.92 -12.20
CA ALA A 158 -1.79 5.92 -13.63
C ALA A 158 -2.75 7.05 -14.06
N ALA A 159 -3.84 7.26 -13.31
CA ALA A 159 -4.80 8.34 -13.58
C ALA A 159 -4.12 9.72 -13.56
N GLU A 160 -3.27 9.97 -12.56
CA GLU A 160 -2.53 11.21 -12.44
C GLU A 160 -1.57 11.42 -13.65
N GLU A 161 -0.76 10.41 -13.99
CA GLU A 161 0.21 10.52 -15.07
C GLU A 161 -0.48 10.67 -16.45
N LEU A 162 -1.57 9.96 -16.70
CA LEU A 162 -2.35 10.11 -17.92
C LEU A 162 -3.03 11.48 -18.00
N ARG A 163 -3.55 11.98 -16.88
CA ARG A 163 -4.15 13.33 -16.84
C ARG A 163 -3.12 14.42 -17.10
N LYS A 164 -1.91 14.31 -16.57
CA LYS A 164 -0.78 15.23 -16.89
C LYS A 164 -0.49 15.28 -18.39
N LYS A 165 -0.67 14.16 -19.10
CA LYS A 165 -0.50 14.06 -20.56
C LYS A 165 -1.72 14.54 -21.36
N GLY A 166 -2.80 14.97 -20.70
CA GLY A 166 -3.99 15.55 -21.31
C GLY A 166 -5.10 14.57 -21.66
N TYR A 167 -4.99 13.30 -21.31
CA TYR A 167 -6.04 12.32 -21.56
C TYR A 167 -7.26 12.56 -20.69
N GLN A 168 -8.45 12.24 -21.23
CA GLN A 168 -9.66 12.10 -20.45
C GLN A 168 -9.58 10.79 -19.67
N VAL A 169 -9.74 10.85 -18.35
CA VAL A 169 -9.57 9.67 -17.49
C VAL A 169 -10.83 9.45 -16.65
N THR A 170 -11.38 8.24 -16.75
CA THR A 170 -12.48 7.77 -15.89
C THR A 170 -12.00 6.58 -15.08
N VAL A 171 -12.14 6.66 -13.76
CA VAL A 171 -11.77 5.58 -12.82
C VAL A 171 -13.04 4.93 -12.29
N TYR A 172 -13.16 3.62 -12.48
CA TYR A 172 -14.26 2.78 -11.99
C TYR A 172 -13.82 2.03 -10.74
N ASP A 173 -14.58 2.12 -9.66
CA ASP A 173 -14.29 1.35 -8.44
C ASP A 173 -15.57 0.82 -7.79
N ARG A 174 -15.51 -0.40 -7.28
CA ARG A 174 -16.64 -1.06 -6.59
C ARG A 174 -16.96 -0.46 -5.23
N TYR A 175 -16.02 0.26 -4.64
CA TYR A 175 -16.18 0.92 -3.35
C TYR A 175 -16.73 2.34 -3.50
N ASP A 176 -17.21 2.87 -2.37
CA ASP A 176 -17.82 4.21 -2.27
C ASP A 176 -16.81 5.36 -2.15
N ARG A 177 -15.51 5.05 -2.03
CA ARG A 177 -14.42 6.03 -1.93
C ARG A 177 -13.19 5.56 -2.69
N PRO A 178 -12.48 6.48 -3.40
CA PRO A 178 -11.21 6.15 -4.04
C PRO A 178 -10.09 6.00 -3.00
N GLY A 179 -9.10 5.18 -3.31
CA GLY A 179 -7.93 4.91 -2.46
C GLY A 179 -7.65 3.42 -2.25
N GLY A 180 -8.62 2.55 -2.55
CA GLY A 180 -8.47 1.10 -2.38
C GLY A 180 -8.03 0.73 -0.95
N LEU A 181 -6.96 -0.05 -0.81
CA LEU A 181 -6.44 -0.46 0.50
C LEU A 181 -5.88 0.69 1.35
N LEU A 182 -5.56 1.85 0.78
CA LEU A 182 -5.18 3.04 1.56
C LEU A 182 -6.34 3.52 2.44
N ILE A 183 -7.58 3.36 1.97
CA ILE A 183 -8.80 3.72 2.73
C ILE A 183 -9.27 2.53 3.56
N TYR A 184 -9.43 1.35 2.96
CA TYR A 184 -10.14 0.24 3.58
C TYR A 184 -9.25 -0.78 4.29
N GLY A 185 -7.96 -0.87 3.91
CA GLY A 185 -7.03 -1.85 4.47
C GLY A 185 -6.15 -1.28 5.58
N ILE A 186 -5.37 -0.27 5.27
CA ILE A 186 -4.38 0.30 6.19
C ILE A 186 -5.08 1.03 7.34
N PRO A 187 -4.75 0.75 8.61
CA PRO A 187 -5.38 1.43 9.74
C PRO A 187 -5.05 2.92 9.82
N ASN A 188 -6.01 3.71 10.34
CA ASN A 188 -5.87 5.16 10.45
C ASN A 188 -4.64 5.60 11.28
N PHE A 189 -4.23 4.82 12.29
CA PHE A 189 -3.04 5.13 13.10
C PHE A 189 -1.70 4.97 12.37
N LYS A 190 -1.71 4.44 11.14
CA LYS A 190 -0.55 4.40 10.22
C LYS A 190 -0.69 5.40 9.09
N LEU A 191 -1.91 5.61 8.60
CA LEU A 191 -2.23 6.50 7.49
C LEU A 191 -3.62 7.09 7.72
N GLU A 192 -3.69 8.33 8.16
CA GLU A 192 -4.94 9.03 8.34
C GLU A 192 -5.70 9.18 7.01
N LYS A 193 -7.01 8.91 7.04
CA LYS A 193 -7.84 8.88 5.83
C LYS A 193 -7.92 10.23 5.14
N GLU A 194 -7.85 11.30 5.90
CA GLU A 194 -7.75 12.67 5.41
C GLU A 194 -6.59 12.87 4.42
N VAL A 195 -5.43 12.24 4.67
CA VAL A 195 -4.26 12.31 3.78
C VAL A 195 -4.58 11.73 2.41
N VAL A 196 -5.25 10.57 2.37
CA VAL A 196 -5.67 9.92 1.13
C VAL A 196 -6.76 10.72 0.43
N LEU A 197 -7.76 11.21 1.18
CA LEU A 197 -8.86 12.00 0.63
C LEU A 197 -8.38 13.32 0.04
N LYS A 198 -7.43 14.03 0.64
CA LYS A 198 -6.80 15.22 0.05
C LYS A 198 -6.18 14.91 -1.32
N ARG A 199 -5.44 13.81 -1.43
CA ARG A 199 -4.82 13.39 -2.70
C ARG A 199 -5.87 13.05 -3.75
N THR A 200 -6.89 12.29 -3.42
CA THR A 200 -7.94 11.90 -4.36
C THR A 200 -8.82 13.08 -4.78
N ASN A 201 -9.15 14.00 -3.86
CA ASN A 201 -9.88 15.23 -4.17
C ASN A 201 -9.10 16.10 -5.18
N ARG A 202 -7.78 16.23 -5.01
CA ARG A 202 -6.93 16.91 -6.01
C ARG A 202 -7.08 16.29 -7.41
N LEU A 203 -7.19 14.97 -7.51
CA LEU A 203 -7.38 14.29 -8.80
C LEU A 203 -8.77 14.60 -9.39
N VAL A 204 -9.82 14.65 -8.56
CA VAL A 204 -11.16 15.09 -8.99
C VAL A 204 -11.11 16.53 -9.50
N GLU A 205 -10.51 17.44 -8.75
CA GLU A 205 -10.32 18.86 -9.15
C GLU A 205 -9.46 19.01 -10.42
N SER A 206 -8.65 18.00 -10.75
CA SER A 206 -7.86 17.92 -11.98
C SER A 206 -8.66 17.45 -13.20
N GLY A 207 -9.96 17.13 -13.03
CA GLY A 207 -10.84 16.67 -14.10
C GLY A 207 -10.81 15.17 -14.34
N ILE A 208 -10.33 14.36 -13.40
CA ILE A 208 -10.48 12.90 -13.45
C ILE A 208 -11.88 12.53 -12.91
N GLU A 209 -12.63 11.78 -13.71
CA GLU A 209 -13.96 11.28 -13.32
C GLU A 209 -13.82 10.01 -12.48
N PHE A 210 -14.53 9.93 -11.34
CA PHE A 210 -14.63 8.73 -10.53
C PHE A 210 -16.05 8.18 -10.54
N LYS A 211 -16.23 6.95 -11.05
CA LYS A 211 -17.46 6.16 -10.98
C LYS A 211 -17.33 5.14 -9.86
N LEU A 212 -17.75 5.58 -8.68
CA LEU A 212 -17.72 4.77 -7.45
C LEU A 212 -19.00 3.93 -7.31
N ASN A 213 -18.97 2.94 -6.38
CA ASN A 213 -20.03 1.91 -6.27
C ASN A 213 -20.31 1.23 -7.63
N CYS A 214 -19.29 1.11 -8.45
CA CYS A 214 -19.36 0.62 -9.81
C CYS A 214 -18.50 -0.65 -9.96
N GLU A 215 -19.12 -1.81 -9.76
CA GLU A 215 -18.46 -3.11 -9.91
C GLU A 215 -18.52 -3.57 -11.35
N VAL A 216 -17.38 -3.68 -11.99
CA VAL A 216 -17.25 -4.15 -13.37
C VAL A 216 -17.61 -5.63 -13.46
N GLY A 217 -18.47 -5.98 -14.42
CA GLY A 217 -19.04 -7.30 -14.58
C GLY A 217 -20.42 -7.49 -13.90
N SER A 218 -20.80 -6.54 -13.02
CA SER A 218 -22.10 -6.56 -12.33
C SER A 218 -22.85 -5.25 -12.57
N THR A 219 -22.36 -4.12 -12.12
CA THR A 219 -22.99 -2.79 -12.29
C THR A 219 -22.80 -2.25 -13.71
N VAL A 220 -21.63 -2.45 -14.28
CA VAL A 220 -21.27 -2.08 -15.66
C VAL A 220 -20.54 -3.24 -16.31
N SER A 221 -20.85 -3.55 -17.57
CA SER A 221 -20.12 -4.60 -18.29
C SER A 221 -18.73 -4.12 -18.71
N PHE A 222 -17.75 -5.04 -18.72
CA PHE A 222 -16.43 -4.77 -19.23
C PHE A 222 -16.46 -4.34 -20.69
N GLN A 223 -17.34 -4.95 -21.49
CA GLN A 223 -17.55 -4.60 -22.89
C GLN A 223 -18.00 -3.14 -23.04
N ASN A 224 -18.92 -2.66 -22.20
CA ASN A 224 -19.34 -1.26 -22.21
C ASN A 224 -18.18 -0.30 -21.95
N ILE A 225 -17.28 -0.65 -21.03
CA ILE A 225 -16.06 0.16 -20.77
C ILE A 225 -15.15 0.15 -22.02
N LYS A 226 -14.97 -1.01 -22.68
CA LYS A 226 -14.19 -1.12 -23.93
C LYS A 226 -14.72 -0.25 -25.08
N GLU A 227 -16.02 -0.13 -25.18
CA GLU A 227 -16.68 0.69 -26.22
C GLU A 227 -16.56 2.20 -25.97
N ASN A 228 -16.43 2.60 -24.69
CA ASN A 228 -16.42 4.01 -24.31
C ASN A 228 -15.00 4.59 -24.12
N HIS A 229 -13.95 3.76 -24.17
CA HIS A 229 -12.57 4.22 -23.97
C HIS A 229 -11.62 3.72 -25.05
N ASN A 230 -10.60 4.51 -25.35
CA ASN A 230 -9.57 4.17 -26.33
C ASN A 230 -8.52 3.18 -25.77
N ALA A 231 -8.35 3.14 -24.46
CA ALA A 231 -7.55 2.17 -23.75
C ALA A 231 -8.15 1.88 -22.37
N ILE A 232 -7.86 0.71 -21.82
CA ILE A 232 -8.32 0.29 -20.49
C ILE A 232 -7.13 -0.15 -19.66
N LEU A 233 -7.12 0.24 -18.39
CA LEU A 233 -6.21 -0.28 -17.38
C LEU A 233 -6.98 -1.09 -16.34
N ILE A 234 -6.58 -2.34 -16.10
CA ILE A 234 -7.05 -3.16 -14.99
C ILE A 234 -6.07 -3.05 -13.83
N ALA A 235 -6.48 -2.43 -12.73
CA ALA A 235 -5.68 -2.17 -11.53
C ALA A 235 -6.44 -2.55 -10.24
N THR A 236 -7.16 -3.67 -10.28
CA THR A 236 -8.12 -4.12 -9.25
C THR A 236 -7.48 -4.59 -7.95
N GLY A 237 -6.15 -4.81 -7.92
CA GLY A 237 -5.48 -5.39 -6.75
C GLY A 237 -5.78 -6.89 -6.57
N VAL A 238 -5.56 -7.41 -5.35
CA VAL A 238 -5.83 -8.80 -4.96
C VAL A 238 -6.61 -8.82 -3.65
N TYR A 239 -7.76 -9.52 -3.64
CA TYR A 239 -8.70 -9.47 -2.53
C TYR A 239 -9.18 -10.83 -2.02
N LYS A 240 -8.89 -11.93 -2.73
CA LYS A 240 -9.29 -13.27 -2.29
C LYS A 240 -8.40 -13.72 -1.13
N PRO A 241 -8.92 -13.82 0.11
CA PRO A 241 -8.09 -14.15 1.26
C PRO A 241 -7.64 -15.61 1.22
N HIS A 242 -6.39 -15.85 1.64
CA HIS A 242 -5.96 -17.20 1.98
C HIS A 242 -6.58 -17.60 3.32
N SER A 243 -6.95 -18.85 3.40
CA SER A 243 -7.53 -19.46 4.59
C SER A 243 -6.71 -20.68 5.01
N ILE A 244 -6.61 -20.90 6.31
CA ILE A 244 -5.98 -22.12 6.83
C ILE A 244 -6.87 -23.33 6.51
N ASN A 245 -6.23 -24.42 6.06
CA ASN A 245 -6.94 -25.65 5.74
C ASN A 245 -7.23 -26.49 7.01
N LEU A 246 -8.06 -25.93 7.88
CA LEU A 246 -8.57 -26.59 9.10
C LEU A 246 -10.08 -26.55 9.07
N ASN A 247 -10.72 -27.55 9.70
CA ASN A 247 -12.17 -27.57 9.79
C ASN A 247 -12.65 -26.45 10.74
N LYS A 248 -13.41 -25.50 10.16
CA LYS A 248 -13.96 -24.34 10.88
C LYS A 248 -15.39 -24.54 11.35
N ASN A 249 -16.04 -25.63 10.98
CA ASN A 249 -17.45 -25.94 11.31
C ASN A 249 -18.42 -24.75 11.05
N ASN A 250 -18.12 -23.89 10.05
CA ASN A 250 -18.85 -22.64 9.76
C ASN A 250 -18.87 -21.66 10.96
N ALA A 251 -17.82 -21.66 11.78
CA ALA A 251 -17.73 -20.79 12.93
C ALA A 251 -17.73 -19.31 12.55
N SER A 252 -18.62 -18.55 13.20
CA SER A 252 -18.82 -17.12 12.92
C SER A 252 -17.69 -16.20 13.40
N ASN A 253 -16.80 -16.71 14.25
CA ASN A 253 -15.70 -15.97 14.85
C ASN A 253 -14.32 -16.25 14.25
N VAL A 254 -14.27 -16.91 13.08
CA VAL A 254 -13.06 -17.01 12.25
C VAL A 254 -13.27 -16.10 11.05
N VAL A 255 -12.51 -15.02 10.97
CA VAL A 255 -12.75 -13.95 9.99
C VAL A 255 -11.48 -13.63 9.19
N PRO A 256 -11.60 -13.27 7.90
CA PRO A 256 -10.49 -12.77 7.11
C PRO A 256 -10.02 -11.40 7.61
N ALA A 257 -8.70 -11.16 7.55
CA ALA A 257 -8.11 -9.90 7.99
C ALA A 257 -8.72 -8.67 7.32
N MET A 258 -8.99 -8.74 6.01
CA MET A 258 -9.54 -7.59 5.28
C MET A 258 -10.96 -7.24 5.67
N GLU A 259 -11.80 -8.22 6.03
CA GLU A 259 -13.14 -7.93 6.57
C GLU A 259 -13.03 -7.16 7.89
N PHE A 260 -12.16 -7.63 8.79
CA PHE A 260 -11.93 -7.00 10.08
C PHE A 260 -11.38 -5.57 9.96
N LEU A 261 -10.35 -5.37 9.11
CA LEU A 261 -9.73 -4.06 8.90
C LEU A 261 -10.67 -3.09 8.19
N THR A 262 -11.37 -3.56 7.15
CA THR A 262 -12.35 -2.75 6.41
C THR A 262 -13.48 -2.28 7.33
N ALA A 263 -14.03 -3.18 8.15
CA ALA A 263 -15.06 -2.83 9.12
C ALA A 263 -14.59 -1.76 10.11
N SER A 264 -13.37 -1.92 10.65
CA SER A 264 -12.75 -0.95 11.56
C SER A 264 -12.52 0.41 10.90
N ASN A 265 -11.97 0.44 9.68
CA ASN A 265 -11.71 1.67 8.94
C ASN A 265 -13.00 2.39 8.56
N ARG A 266 -14.03 1.67 8.07
CA ARG A 266 -15.35 2.24 7.78
C ARG A 266 -16.01 2.82 9.02
N LYS A 267 -15.89 2.15 10.16
CA LYS A 267 -16.38 2.69 11.44
C LYS A 267 -15.67 3.99 11.82
N GLY A 268 -14.34 4.05 11.60
CA GLY A 268 -13.56 5.28 11.78
C GLY A 268 -13.95 6.43 10.83
N LEU A 269 -14.54 6.10 9.68
CA LEU A 269 -15.11 7.05 8.72
C LEU A 269 -16.59 7.41 9.01
N ASN A 270 -17.10 6.99 10.17
CA ASN A 270 -18.49 7.17 10.63
C ASN A 270 -19.54 6.41 9.79
N ASP A 271 -19.16 5.39 9.06
CA ASP A 271 -20.09 4.53 8.34
C ASP A 271 -20.88 3.65 9.31
N LYS A 272 -22.12 3.29 8.92
CA LYS A 272 -22.86 2.22 9.57
C LYS A 272 -22.32 0.88 9.09
N VAL A 273 -21.81 0.05 10.01
CA VAL A 273 -21.22 -1.25 9.72
C VAL A 273 -21.88 -2.30 10.63
N GLU A 274 -22.87 -3.01 10.10
CA GLU A 274 -23.69 -3.96 10.87
C GLU A 274 -22.86 -5.03 11.59
N ASP A 275 -21.90 -5.64 10.87
CA ASP A 275 -21.04 -6.68 11.43
C ASP A 275 -20.06 -6.18 12.49
N PHE A 276 -19.74 -4.90 12.49
CA PHE A 276 -18.98 -4.27 13.58
C PHE A 276 -19.90 -3.99 14.77
N ASP A 277 -21.08 -3.46 14.52
CA ASP A 277 -22.03 -3.02 15.54
C ASP A 277 -22.66 -4.23 16.28
N ASN A 278 -22.87 -5.37 15.60
CA ASN A 278 -23.34 -6.65 16.20
C ASN A 278 -22.21 -7.44 16.91
N GLY A 279 -20.97 -6.98 16.80
CA GLY A 279 -19.81 -7.58 17.45
C GLY A 279 -19.08 -8.67 16.65
N ARG A 280 -19.53 -9.07 15.45
CA ARG A 280 -18.82 -10.08 14.63
C ARG A 280 -17.40 -9.62 14.28
N LEU A 281 -17.27 -8.38 13.77
CA LEU A 281 -16.00 -7.78 13.36
C LEU A 281 -15.46 -6.74 14.35
N ASN A 282 -15.89 -6.79 15.59
CA ASN A 282 -15.43 -5.96 16.69
C ASN A 282 -14.75 -6.83 17.75
N SER A 283 -13.57 -6.45 18.16
CA SER A 283 -12.73 -7.21 19.09
C SER A 283 -12.83 -6.75 20.55
N SER A 284 -13.67 -5.76 20.86
CA SER A 284 -13.84 -5.24 22.23
C SER A 284 -14.16 -6.35 23.23
N ASN A 285 -13.43 -6.38 24.35
CA ASN A 285 -13.54 -7.36 25.44
C ASN A 285 -13.34 -8.83 25.02
N LYS A 286 -12.68 -9.09 23.87
CA LYS A 286 -12.40 -10.44 23.35
C LYS A 286 -10.94 -10.82 23.51
N ASN A 287 -10.69 -12.13 23.65
CA ASN A 287 -9.38 -12.73 23.47
C ASN A 287 -9.16 -12.97 21.97
N VAL A 288 -8.32 -12.18 21.35
CA VAL A 288 -8.10 -12.17 19.89
C VAL A 288 -6.86 -12.97 19.54
N LEU A 289 -7.00 -13.83 18.55
CA LEU A 289 -5.92 -14.59 17.97
C LEU A 289 -5.74 -14.21 16.51
N VAL A 290 -4.59 -13.63 16.14
CA VAL A 290 -4.26 -13.32 14.75
C VAL A 290 -3.28 -14.37 14.23
N ILE A 291 -3.58 -14.97 13.08
CA ILE A 291 -2.74 -15.97 12.43
C ILE A 291 -2.07 -15.35 11.23
N GLY A 292 -0.75 -15.14 11.30
CA GLY A 292 0.03 -14.53 10.23
C GLY A 292 1.23 -13.74 10.75
N GLY A 293 2.11 -13.29 9.85
CA GLY A 293 3.35 -12.56 10.22
C GLY A 293 3.70 -11.42 9.27
N GLY A 294 2.81 -11.05 8.35
CA GLY A 294 2.97 -9.90 7.44
C GLY A 294 2.48 -8.59 8.04
N ASP A 295 2.61 -7.51 7.27
CA ASP A 295 2.12 -6.18 7.68
C ASP A 295 0.61 -6.18 7.97
N THR A 296 -0.18 -6.95 7.22
CA THR A 296 -1.62 -7.13 7.48
C THR A 296 -1.89 -7.73 8.87
N ALA A 297 -1.06 -8.68 9.32
CA ALA A 297 -1.19 -9.23 10.67
C ALA A 297 -0.86 -8.17 11.73
N MET A 298 0.17 -7.36 11.51
CA MET A 298 0.52 -6.22 12.40
C MET A 298 -0.60 -5.19 12.46
N ASP A 299 -1.24 -4.92 11.34
CA ASP A 299 -2.40 -4.03 11.26
C ASP A 299 -3.58 -4.59 12.06
N CYS A 300 -3.85 -5.90 11.96
CA CYS A 300 -4.92 -6.56 12.72
C CYS A 300 -4.67 -6.56 14.24
N VAL A 301 -3.48 -6.97 14.71
CA VAL A 301 -3.20 -7.03 16.15
C VAL A 301 -3.26 -5.65 16.80
N ARG A 302 -2.72 -4.64 16.13
CA ARG A 302 -2.72 -3.26 16.63
C ARG A 302 -4.10 -2.61 16.58
N THR A 303 -4.91 -2.95 15.57
CA THR A 303 -6.32 -2.54 15.49
C THR A 303 -7.11 -3.18 16.62
N ALA A 304 -6.93 -4.47 16.90
CA ALA A 304 -7.61 -5.16 17.97
C ALA A 304 -7.32 -4.55 19.36
N VAL A 305 -6.06 -4.18 19.63
CA VAL A 305 -5.70 -3.45 20.87
C VAL A 305 -6.50 -2.15 21.00
N ARG A 306 -6.60 -1.36 19.91
CA ARG A 306 -7.33 -0.07 19.90
C ARG A 306 -8.83 -0.22 20.03
N GLN A 307 -9.38 -1.34 19.61
CA GLN A 307 -10.79 -1.67 19.84
C GLN A 307 -11.08 -2.11 21.27
N GLY A 308 -10.06 -2.25 22.15
CA GLY A 308 -10.23 -2.63 23.54
C GLY A 308 -10.37 -4.13 23.78
N SER A 309 -9.63 -4.95 23.04
CA SER A 309 -9.55 -6.40 23.27
C SER A 309 -9.05 -6.73 24.69
N ALA A 310 -9.57 -7.80 25.27
CA ALA A 310 -9.11 -8.31 26.57
C ALA A 310 -7.66 -8.83 26.47
N SER A 311 -7.33 -9.53 25.39
CA SER A 311 -5.96 -9.94 25.06
C SER A 311 -5.78 -10.06 23.56
N VAL A 312 -4.55 -9.87 23.07
CA VAL A 312 -4.21 -10.03 21.64
C VAL A 312 -2.97 -10.89 21.52
N LYS A 313 -3.09 -12.02 20.82
CA LYS A 313 -2.00 -12.92 20.50
C LYS A 313 -1.80 -13.02 18.99
N CYS A 314 -0.52 -13.07 18.57
CA CYS A 314 -0.13 -13.27 17.19
C CYS A 314 0.57 -14.62 17.03
N LEU A 315 0.01 -15.50 16.20
CA LEU A 315 0.65 -16.79 15.89
C LEU A 315 1.43 -16.67 14.58
N TYR A 316 2.70 -17.03 14.64
CA TYR A 316 3.54 -17.09 13.45
C TYR A 316 4.39 -18.36 13.43
N ARG A 317 4.33 -19.11 12.32
CA ARG A 317 4.99 -20.41 12.18
C ARG A 317 6.51 -20.38 12.08
N ARG A 318 7.11 -19.17 11.95
CA ARG A 318 8.56 -18.94 11.97
C ARG A 318 8.93 -18.07 13.15
N ASP A 319 10.21 -17.72 13.28
CA ASP A 319 10.73 -16.80 14.27
C ASP A 319 10.55 -15.32 13.89
N GLN A 320 10.86 -14.43 14.81
CA GLN A 320 10.76 -12.98 14.60
C GLN A 320 11.64 -12.50 13.45
N LYS A 321 12.85 -13.02 13.33
CA LYS A 321 13.81 -12.63 12.29
C LYS A 321 13.29 -12.91 10.87
N ASN A 322 12.49 -13.95 10.71
CA ASN A 322 11.90 -14.38 9.45
C ASN A 322 10.48 -13.84 9.21
N MET A 323 10.02 -12.88 10.03
CA MET A 323 8.73 -12.22 9.78
C MET A 323 8.80 -11.34 8.54
N PRO A 324 7.84 -11.47 7.59
CA PRO A 324 7.79 -10.62 6.41
C PRO A 324 7.34 -9.19 6.70
N GLY A 325 6.63 -8.94 7.81
CA GLY A 325 6.21 -7.61 8.24
C GLY A 325 7.40 -6.68 8.56
N SER A 326 7.17 -5.37 8.51
CA SER A 326 8.16 -4.36 8.91
C SER A 326 8.54 -4.54 10.38
N GLN A 327 9.84 -4.55 10.68
CA GLN A 327 10.32 -4.69 12.05
C GLN A 327 9.85 -3.51 12.92
N ARG A 328 9.73 -2.31 12.35
CA ARG A 328 9.15 -1.14 13.03
C ARG A 328 7.74 -1.44 13.54
N GLU A 329 6.90 -2.07 12.72
CA GLU A 329 5.53 -2.41 13.08
C GLU A 329 5.47 -3.54 14.11
N VAL A 330 6.37 -4.52 14.02
CA VAL A 330 6.52 -5.59 15.02
C VAL A 330 6.90 -4.99 16.38
N PHE A 331 7.88 -4.09 16.43
CA PHE A 331 8.27 -3.39 17.67
C PHE A 331 7.13 -2.55 18.24
N ASN A 332 6.41 -1.81 17.39
CA ASN A 332 5.22 -1.06 17.82
C ASN A 332 4.16 -1.98 18.45
N ALA A 333 3.95 -3.16 17.86
CA ALA A 333 3.01 -4.15 18.39
C ALA A 333 3.45 -4.72 19.75
N ILE A 334 4.75 -5.05 19.91
CA ILE A 334 5.30 -5.51 21.18
C ILE A 334 5.14 -4.45 22.28
N GLU A 335 5.47 -3.19 22.00
CA GLU A 335 5.27 -2.07 22.92
C GLU A 335 3.80 -1.89 23.32
N GLU A 336 2.88 -2.14 22.40
CA GLU A 336 1.43 -2.04 22.63
C GLU A 336 0.86 -3.23 23.44
N GLY A 337 1.71 -4.22 23.79
CA GLY A 337 1.36 -5.33 24.67
C GLY A 337 0.82 -6.57 23.94
N ILE A 338 1.04 -6.67 22.62
CA ILE A 338 0.70 -7.88 21.88
C ILE A 338 1.64 -9.02 22.24
N GLU A 339 1.08 -10.19 22.55
CA GLU A 339 1.84 -11.42 22.79
C GLU A 339 2.12 -12.14 21.48
N PHE A 340 3.41 -12.29 21.15
CA PHE A 340 3.82 -13.04 19.96
C PHE A 340 4.15 -14.49 20.31
N ASN A 341 3.48 -15.42 19.67
CA ASN A 341 3.74 -16.84 19.71
C ASN A 341 4.48 -17.24 18.42
N TRP A 342 5.78 -16.94 18.38
CA TRP A 342 6.64 -17.38 17.27
C TRP A 342 6.84 -18.89 17.30
N LEU A 343 7.20 -19.45 16.13
CA LEU A 343 7.40 -20.89 15.98
C LEU A 343 6.18 -21.68 16.47
N THR A 344 4.98 -21.21 16.12
CA THR A 344 3.72 -21.80 16.55
C THR A 344 2.76 -21.90 15.38
N LEU A 345 2.25 -23.11 15.12
CA LEU A 345 1.33 -23.41 14.02
C LEU A 345 0.00 -23.93 14.58
N PRO A 346 -1.15 -23.38 14.19
CA PRO A 346 -2.44 -23.99 14.48
C PRO A 346 -2.61 -25.30 13.70
N ILE A 347 -3.11 -26.34 14.38
CA ILE A 347 -3.32 -27.67 13.81
C ILE A 347 -4.77 -28.16 13.90
N ASN A 348 -5.58 -27.57 14.80
CA ASN A 348 -7.00 -27.88 14.89
C ASN A 348 -7.77 -26.74 15.55
N PHE A 349 -9.03 -26.61 15.19
CA PHE A 349 -10.02 -25.70 15.78
C PHE A 349 -11.05 -26.50 16.55
N ILE A 350 -11.27 -26.14 17.82
CA ILE A 350 -12.19 -26.82 18.74
C ILE A 350 -13.32 -25.87 19.09
N GLY A 351 -14.53 -26.27 18.78
CA GLY A 351 -15.76 -25.52 18.95
C GLY A 351 -16.78 -25.91 17.89
N ASN A 352 -18.00 -25.40 17.96
CA ASN A 352 -19.04 -25.70 17.00
C ASN A 352 -19.42 -24.44 16.19
N LYS A 353 -20.41 -23.67 16.64
CA LYS A 353 -20.81 -22.39 16.00
C LYS A 353 -19.78 -21.28 16.21
N LYS A 354 -18.94 -21.43 17.23
CA LYS A 354 -17.77 -20.58 17.52
C LYS A 354 -16.61 -21.47 17.89
N ILE A 355 -15.41 -21.09 17.48
CA ILE A 355 -14.17 -21.71 17.94
C ILE A 355 -13.79 -21.08 19.28
N GLU A 356 -13.62 -21.91 20.28
CA GLU A 356 -13.28 -21.49 21.65
C GLU A 356 -11.79 -21.77 21.97
N ILE A 357 -11.25 -22.81 21.31
CA ILE A 357 -9.87 -23.26 21.52
C ILE A 357 -9.21 -23.52 20.17
N VAL A 358 -7.98 -23.05 20.03
CA VAL A 358 -7.10 -23.40 18.92
C VAL A 358 -6.02 -24.33 19.44
N LYS A 359 -5.99 -25.58 18.94
CA LYS A 359 -4.89 -26.50 19.20
C LYS A 359 -3.71 -26.13 18.31
N THR A 360 -2.55 -25.94 18.91
CA THR A 360 -1.34 -25.49 18.26
C THR A 360 -0.18 -26.45 18.53
N VAL A 361 0.84 -26.40 17.69
CA VAL A 361 2.09 -27.17 17.84
C VAL A 361 3.28 -26.22 17.74
N LYS A 362 4.35 -26.52 18.49
CA LYS A 362 5.61 -25.79 18.33
C LYS A 362 6.31 -26.21 17.04
N MET A 363 7.02 -25.24 16.45
CA MET A 363 7.80 -25.44 15.22
C MET A 363 9.28 -25.24 15.53
N HIS A 364 10.14 -25.80 14.69
CA HIS A 364 11.54 -25.39 14.57
C HIS A 364 11.87 -25.09 13.10
N LEU A 365 12.94 -24.38 12.87
CA LEU A 365 13.40 -24.11 11.50
C LEU A 365 14.37 -25.23 11.08
N GLY A 366 13.98 -25.99 10.08
CA GLY A 366 14.78 -27.05 9.48
C GLY A 366 16.03 -26.50 8.77
N SER A 367 16.73 -27.37 8.05
CA SER A 367 17.88 -27.00 7.24
C SER A 367 17.48 -26.03 6.13
N PRO A 368 18.38 -25.10 5.71
CA PRO A 368 18.10 -24.22 4.59
C PRO A 368 17.99 -25.02 3.30
N ASP A 369 17.03 -24.64 2.44
CA ASP A 369 16.93 -25.12 1.07
C ASP A 369 17.99 -24.48 0.14
N GLU A 370 17.98 -24.82 -1.16
CA GLU A 370 18.90 -24.28 -2.16
C GLU A 370 18.88 -22.74 -2.27
N THR A 371 17.77 -22.11 -1.83
CA THR A 371 17.63 -20.64 -1.79
C THR A 371 18.07 -20.03 -0.45
N GLY A 372 18.54 -20.85 0.49
CA GLY A 372 18.91 -20.43 1.84
C GLY A 372 17.70 -20.28 2.80
N ARG A 373 16.49 -20.62 2.34
CA ARG A 373 15.27 -20.51 3.14
C ARG A 373 15.07 -21.72 4.01
N ARG A 374 14.85 -21.52 5.31
CA ARG A 374 14.53 -22.57 6.26
C ARG A 374 13.01 -22.80 6.32
N HIS A 375 12.60 -24.05 6.14
CA HIS A 375 11.20 -24.44 6.28
C HIS A 375 10.86 -24.75 7.73
N PRO A 376 9.68 -24.33 8.21
CA PRO A 376 9.24 -24.67 9.55
C PRO A 376 8.77 -26.13 9.61
N GLU A 377 9.25 -26.88 10.60
CA GLU A 377 8.93 -28.28 10.85
C GLU A 377 8.31 -28.43 12.24
N GLN A 378 7.38 -29.37 12.41
CA GLN A 378 6.69 -29.57 13.68
C GLN A 378 7.58 -30.29 14.71
N VAL A 379 7.52 -29.82 15.95
CA VAL A 379 8.15 -30.47 17.09
C VAL A 379 7.16 -31.51 17.67
N SER A 380 7.54 -32.76 17.68
CA SER A 380 6.70 -33.86 18.18
C SER A 380 6.34 -33.65 19.67
N ASN A 381 5.12 -34.00 20.07
CA ASN A 381 4.61 -33.93 21.45
C ASN A 381 4.68 -32.52 22.07
N SER A 382 4.51 -31.48 21.25
CA SER A 382 4.54 -30.07 21.67
C SER A 382 3.19 -29.39 21.56
N GLU A 383 2.13 -30.17 21.38
CA GLU A 383 0.77 -29.67 21.26
C GLU A 383 0.35 -28.90 22.52
N HIS A 384 -0.31 -27.78 22.32
CA HIS A 384 -0.89 -26.99 23.40
C HIS A 384 -2.12 -26.22 22.89
N GLU A 385 -2.92 -25.74 23.82
CA GLU A 385 -4.19 -25.11 23.53
C GLU A 385 -4.14 -23.63 23.84
N ILE A 386 -4.78 -22.83 22.97
CA ILE A 386 -4.95 -21.39 23.14
C ILE A 386 -6.45 -21.08 23.10
N LYS A 387 -6.99 -20.52 24.17
CA LYS A 387 -8.38 -20.04 24.23
C LYS A 387 -8.50 -18.73 23.47
N CYS A 388 -9.60 -18.55 22.75
CA CYS A 388 -9.87 -17.34 21.98
C CYS A 388 -11.38 -17.13 21.77
N ASP A 389 -11.76 -15.87 21.55
CA ASP A 389 -13.12 -15.45 21.23
C ASP A 389 -13.25 -14.99 19.77
N LEU A 390 -12.15 -14.56 19.15
CA LEU A 390 -12.08 -14.10 17.76
C LEU A 390 -10.75 -14.55 17.14
N ILE A 391 -10.83 -15.15 15.95
CA ILE A 391 -9.68 -15.56 15.15
C ILE A 391 -9.65 -14.71 13.88
N ILE A 392 -8.52 -14.09 13.59
CA ILE A 392 -8.32 -13.29 12.38
C ILE A 392 -7.24 -13.95 11.52
N GLU A 393 -7.61 -14.36 10.31
CA GLU A 393 -6.68 -14.96 9.35
C GLU A 393 -6.01 -13.90 8.50
N ALA A 394 -4.71 -13.67 8.70
CA ALA A 394 -3.88 -12.71 7.98
C ALA A 394 -2.78 -13.44 7.17
N LEU A 395 -3.21 -14.36 6.29
CA LEU A 395 -2.35 -15.32 5.61
C LEU A 395 -1.93 -14.89 4.19
N GLY A 396 -2.36 -13.71 3.74
CA GLY A 396 -2.14 -13.19 2.40
C GLY A 396 -3.37 -13.32 1.50
N PHE A 397 -3.19 -12.94 0.24
CA PHE A 397 -4.28 -12.79 -0.72
C PHE A 397 -3.86 -13.30 -2.10
N ASP A 398 -4.84 -13.87 -2.80
CA ASP A 398 -4.78 -14.21 -4.22
C ASP A 398 -5.63 -13.24 -5.06
N PRO A 399 -5.42 -13.18 -6.37
CA PRO A 399 -6.32 -12.50 -7.28
C PRO A 399 -7.73 -13.12 -7.26
N GLU A 400 -8.73 -12.29 -7.44
CA GLU A 400 -10.08 -12.73 -7.81
C GLU A 400 -10.08 -13.26 -9.25
N ASN A 401 -11.08 -14.02 -9.64
CA ASN A 401 -11.18 -14.55 -11.00
C ASN A 401 -11.71 -13.49 -11.97
N ILE A 402 -10.82 -12.56 -12.36
CA ILE A 402 -11.18 -11.41 -13.20
C ILE A 402 -11.77 -11.81 -14.56
N PRO A 403 -11.25 -12.83 -15.30
CA PRO A 403 -11.88 -13.27 -16.54
C PRO A 403 -13.35 -13.66 -16.37
N MET A 404 -13.69 -14.37 -15.29
CA MET A 404 -15.07 -14.74 -14.97
C MET A 404 -15.91 -13.53 -14.54
N MET A 405 -15.37 -12.67 -13.66
CA MET A 405 -16.08 -11.49 -13.17
C MET A 405 -16.42 -10.51 -14.30
N PHE A 406 -15.50 -10.32 -15.25
CA PHE A 406 -15.68 -9.39 -16.37
C PHE A 406 -16.42 -10.02 -17.55
N ASN A 407 -16.73 -11.32 -17.48
CA ASN A 407 -17.24 -12.10 -18.60
C ASN A 407 -16.38 -11.94 -19.88
N GLU A 408 -15.06 -11.98 -19.68
CA GLU A 408 -14.05 -11.82 -20.73
C GLU A 408 -13.09 -13.01 -20.74
N PRO A 409 -13.45 -14.14 -21.38
CA PRO A 409 -12.67 -15.38 -21.36
C PRO A 409 -11.33 -15.27 -22.09
N ASN A 410 -11.16 -14.24 -22.96
CA ASN A 410 -9.89 -14.00 -23.65
C ASN A 410 -8.84 -13.32 -22.74
N LEU A 411 -9.22 -12.80 -21.58
CA LEU A 411 -8.30 -12.23 -20.64
C LEU A 411 -7.52 -13.34 -19.94
N GLN A 412 -6.28 -13.58 -20.38
CA GLN A 412 -5.46 -14.67 -19.85
C GLN A 412 -4.91 -14.37 -18.46
N VAL A 413 -4.82 -15.43 -17.65
CA VAL A 413 -4.23 -15.37 -16.31
C VAL A 413 -3.12 -16.42 -16.15
N THR A 414 -2.22 -16.19 -15.19
CA THR A 414 -1.21 -17.16 -14.79
C THR A 414 -1.81 -18.29 -13.95
N GLN A 415 -1.04 -19.31 -13.63
CA GLN A 415 -1.44 -20.37 -12.69
C GLN A 415 -1.80 -19.82 -11.30
N ARG A 416 -1.31 -18.63 -10.91
CA ARG A 416 -1.62 -17.95 -9.66
C ARG A 416 -2.84 -17.03 -9.75
N GLY A 417 -3.49 -16.96 -10.92
CA GLY A 417 -4.66 -16.10 -11.15
C GLY A 417 -4.35 -14.64 -11.47
N THR A 418 -3.08 -14.22 -11.50
CA THR A 418 -2.68 -12.86 -11.91
C THR A 418 -2.83 -12.69 -13.42
N ILE A 419 -3.22 -11.49 -13.88
CA ILE A 419 -3.36 -11.21 -15.31
C ILE A 419 -1.99 -11.33 -16.00
N LYS A 420 -1.97 -12.04 -17.13
CA LYS A 420 -0.81 -12.10 -18.01
C LYS A 420 -0.70 -10.82 -18.83
N ILE A 421 0.50 -10.28 -18.88
CA ILE A 421 0.84 -9.12 -19.73
C ILE A 421 2.14 -9.39 -20.47
N ASP A 422 2.34 -8.70 -21.56
CA ASP A 422 3.67 -8.47 -22.12
C ASP A 422 4.39 -7.42 -21.23
N PHE A 423 5.55 -7.77 -20.68
CA PHE A 423 6.25 -6.88 -19.74
C PHE A 423 6.85 -5.63 -20.37
N ASN A 424 7.01 -5.59 -21.69
CA ASN A 424 7.53 -4.41 -22.38
C ASN A 424 6.42 -3.38 -22.60
N THR A 425 5.21 -3.85 -22.93
CA THR A 425 4.06 -3.01 -23.23
C THR A 425 3.09 -2.88 -22.07
N MET A 426 3.13 -3.79 -21.09
CA MET A 426 2.16 -3.96 -20.00
C MET A 426 0.73 -4.22 -20.49
N MET A 427 0.56 -4.60 -21.75
CA MET A 427 -0.72 -4.94 -22.39
C MET A 427 -1.01 -6.44 -22.22
N SER A 428 -2.28 -6.78 -22.05
CA SER A 428 -2.77 -8.15 -22.04
C SER A 428 -2.85 -8.70 -23.47
N GLU A 429 -3.37 -9.92 -23.66
CA GLU A 429 -3.67 -10.48 -24.99
C GLU A 429 -4.77 -9.72 -25.73
N ILE A 430 -5.49 -8.83 -25.07
CA ILE A 430 -6.58 -8.04 -25.64
C ILE A 430 -6.03 -6.66 -26.00
N ASP A 431 -6.12 -6.31 -27.29
CA ASP A 431 -5.65 -5.01 -27.80
C ASP A 431 -6.24 -3.83 -27.03
N GLY A 432 -5.39 -2.90 -26.58
CA GLY A 432 -5.76 -1.73 -25.80
C GLY A 432 -6.15 -2.00 -24.35
N VAL A 433 -5.99 -3.24 -23.85
CA VAL A 433 -6.27 -3.59 -22.44
C VAL A 433 -4.95 -3.88 -21.71
N PHE A 434 -4.65 -3.04 -20.74
CA PHE A 434 -3.45 -3.07 -19.92
C PHE A 434 -3.77 -3.56 -18.50
N ALA A 435 -2.75 -4.04 -17.78
CA ALA A 435 -2.91 -4.36 -16.37
C ALA A 435 -1.66 -3.97 -15.56
N ALA A 436 -1.87 -3.55 -14.31
CA ALA A 436 -0.79 -3.10 -13.42
C ALA A 436 -1.12 -3.26 -11.94
N GLY A 437 -0.09 -3.24 -11.10
CA GLY A 437 -0.20 -3.40 -9.66
C GLY A 437 -0.38 -4.85 -9.24
N ASP A 438 -0.98 -5.08 -8.07
CA ASP A 438 -1.05 -6.41 -7.46
C ASP A 438 -1.80 -7.44 -8.30
N ILE A 439 -2.72 -7.03 -9.18
CA ILE A 439 -3.41 -7.95 -10.09
C ILE A 439 -2.46 -8.63 -11.11
N VAL A 440 -1.30 -8.05 -11.33
CA VAL A 440 -0.23 -8.60 -12.17
C VAL A 440 0.90 -9.20 -11.31
N ARG A 441 1.34 -8.45 -10.31
CA ARG A 441 2.50 -8.76 -9.47
C ARG A 441 2.20 -9.79 -8.36
N GLY A 442 0.95 -9.89 -7.93
CA GLY A 442 0.56 -10.46 -6.65
C GLY A 442 0.67 -9.44 -5.53
N SER A 443 0.24 -9.79 -4.32
CA SER A 443 0.31 -8.92 -3.13
C SER A 443 1.68 -8.28 -2.97
N SER A 444 1.75 -6.94 -2.94
CA SER A 444 3.01 -6.20 -2.89
C SER A 444 2.90 -4.92 -2.06
N LEU A 445 3.95 -4.11 -2.07
CA LEU A 445 3.98 -2.83 -1.36
C LEU A 445 3.26 -1.74 -2.16
N VAL A 446 2.67 -0.77 -1.47
CA VAL A 446 2.02 0.40 -2.10
C VAL A 446 2.95 1.11 -3.07
N VAL A 447 4.23 1.26 -2.72
CA VAL A 447 5.22 1.91 -3.59
C VAL A 447 5.44 1.17 -4.91
N TRP A 448 5.30 -0.17 -4.94
CA TRP A 448 5.32 -0.94 -6.19
C TRP A 448 4.06 -0.69 -7.02
N GLY A 449 2.89 -0.59 -6.38
CA GLY A 449 1.66 -0.20 -7.07
C GLY A 449 1.78 1.18 -7.73
N ILE A 450 2.35 2.16 -7.04
CA ILE A 450 2.62 3.50 -7.60
C ILE A 450 3.55 3.40 -8.82
N LYS A 451 4.65 2.64 -8.70
CA LYS A 451 5.58 2.43 -9.82
C LYS A 451 4.87 1.81 -11.02
N ASP A 452 4.16 0.72 -10.82
CA ASP A 452 3.46 0.02 -11.89
C ASP A 452 2.41 0.94 -12.57
N GLY A 453 1.73 1.78 -11.79
CA GLY A 453 0.80 2.78 -12.30
C GLY A 453 1.47 3.84 -13.17
N ARG A 454 2.65 4.31 -12.78
CA ARG A 454 3.46 5.24 -13.59
C ARG A 454 3.94 4.59 -14.87
N ASP A 455 4.51 3.39 -14.76
CA ASP A 455 5.06 2.66 -15.90
C ASP A 455 3.97 2.34 -16.93
N VAL A 456 2.80 1.86 -16.50
CA VAL A 456 1.70 1.53 -17.41
C VAL A 456 1.08 2.77 -18.05
N ALA A 457 1.06 3.91 -17.35
CA ALA A 457 0.60 5.17 -17.95
C ALA A 457 1.47 5.60 -19.14
N GLU A 458 2.78 5.39 -19.05
CA GLU A 458 3.70 5.64 -20.17
C GLU A 458 3.45 4.67 -21.33
N ARG A 459 3.19 3.38 -21.03
CA ARG A 459 2.87 2.38 -22.06
C ARG A 459 1.54 2.67 -22.76
N ILE A 460 0.52 3.06 -22.02
CA ILE A 460 -0.77 3.49 -22.56
C ILE A 460 -0.59 4.73 -23.44
N HIS A 461 0.22 5.69 -23.01
CA HIS A 461 0.52 6.87 -23.80
C HIS A 461 1.14 6.51 -25.15
N ASN A 462 2.18 5.68 -25.15
CA ASN A 462 2.86 5.26 -26.38
C ASN A 462 1.91 4.51 -27.33
N TYR A 463 1.08 3.61 -26.81
CA TYR A 463 0.06 2.91 -27.59
C TYR A 463 -0.96 3.88 -28.22
N LEU A 464 -1.43 4.86 -27.44
CA LEU A 464 -2.42 5.82 -27.96
C LEU A 464 -1.82 6.80 -28.97
N GLU A 465 -0.56 7.21 -28.81
CA GLU A 465 0.15 8.04 -29.79
C GLU A 465 0.37 7.28 -31.11
N GLU A 466 0.71 5.99 -31.05
CA GLU A 466 0.89 5.15 -32.24
C GLU A 466 -0.43 4.94 -32.97
N LYS A 467 -1.50 4.63 -32.24
CA LYS A 467 -2.81 4.30 -32.82
C LYS A 467 -3.63 5.51 -33.22
N TYR A 468 -3.46 6.63 -32.54
CA TYR A 468 -4.17 7.90 -32.76
C TYR A 468 -3.20 9.07 -32.78
N PRO A 469 -2.31 9.17 -33.78
CA PRO A 469 -1.28 10.20 -33.83
C PRO A 469 -1.89 11.60 -33.77
N THR A 470 -1.39 12.40 -32.83
CA THR A 470 -1.81 13.79 -32.68
C THR A 470 -1.15 14.59 -33.80
N PHE A 471 -1.89 14.94 -34.84
CA PHE A 471 -1.43 15.90 -35.86
C PHE A 471 -1.28 17.28 -35.20
N ILE A 472 -0.10 17.60 -34.69
CA ILE A 472 0.27 18.97 -34.39
C ILE A 472 0.40 19.64 -35.74
N LYS A 473 -0.60 20.43 -36.15
CA LYS A 473 -0.42 21.36 -37.26
C LYS A 473 0.79 22.23 -36.93
N SER A 474 1.92 21.97 -37.57
CA SER A 474 3.08 22.85 -37.54
C SER A 474 2.69 24.16 -38.19
N SER A 475 2.31 25.14 -37.41
CA SER A 475 2.21 26.55 -37.85
C SER A 475 3.62 27.16 -37.87
N GLU A 476 4.51 26.58 -38.65
CA GLU A 476 5.82 27.15 -38.96
C GLU A 476 6.24 26.70 -40.35
N LYS A 477 5.68 27.37 -41.36
CA LYS A 477 6.31 27.56 -42.67
C LYS A 477 5.55 28.62 -43.48
N GLU A 478 5.57 29.83 -43.02
CA GLU A 478 5.32 31.00 -43.89
C GLU A 478 6.03 32.22 -43.32
N VAL A 479 7.35 32.23 -43.28
CA VAL A 479 8.17 33.45 -43.33
C VAL A 479 9.56 33.07 -43.90
N ALA A 480 9.67 32.91 -45.15
CA ALA A 480 10.95 33.01 -45.84
C ALA A 480 10.69 33.00 -47.36
N HIS A 481 10.14 34.09 -47.90
CA HIS A 481 10.43 34.55 -49.25
C HIS A 481 9.76 35.91 -49.43
N ALA A 482 10.41 36.94 -48.92
CA ALA A 482 10.34 38.32 -49.40
C ALA A 482 11.57 39.07 -48.85
N ILE A 483 12.66 39.01 -49.57
CA ILE A 483 13.60 40.07 -49.99
C ILE A 483 14.76 39.38 -50.70
#